data_654df4e391fa813f658a08c7e54aad4c
#
_entry.id   654df4e391fa813f658a08c7e54aad4c
#
_cell.length_a   1.000
_cell.length_b   1.000
_cell.length_c   1.000
_cell.angle_alpha   90.00
_cell.angle_beta   90.00
_cell.angle_gamma   90.00
#
_symmetry.space_group_name_H-M   'P 1'
#
loop_
_entity.id
_entity.type
_entity.pdbx_description
1 polymer ?
#
loop_
_entity_poly.entity_id
_entity_poly.type
_entity_poly.pdbx_seq_one_letter_code
_entity_poly.pdbx_strand_id
1 'polypeptide(L)'
;DVKILASHSKQRGIDSSGIVTFQDAKYQIVRADFEVTKLLQKCKWQSSSIAMGHSRLVTNGMSDNQPVVRDDLFVIHNGIVVNEQEIWDSVSSERLFETDSETILALAIEYMKDKQDIEGIGQYILSKCKGTISAVLAIPKLGKLILFSNNGSLYVGNKNGALYFA
;
A
#
# COMPACT_ATOMS: atom_id res chain seq x y z
N ASP A 1 12.48 15.89 -0.35
CA ASP A 1 11.08 15.70 0.03
C ASP A 1 10.80 14.30 0.61
N VAL A 2 11.24 13.18 -0.03
CA VAL A 2 11.04 11.80 0.49
C VAL A 2 11.55 11.65 1.94
N LYS A 3 12.72 12.21 2.28
CA LYS A 3 13.24 12.17 3.66
C LYS A 3 12.35 12.91 4.64
N ILE A 4 11.74 14.00 4.22
CA ILE A 4 10.82 14.79 5.06
C ILE A 4 9.55 13.98 5.32
N LEU A 5 8.93 13.40 4.27
CA LEU A 5 7.76 12.54 4.41
C LEU A 5 8.05 11.33 5.30
N ALA A 6 9.20 10.66 5.10
CA ALA A 6 9.61 9.55 5.95
C ALA A 6 9.82 9.97 7.42
N SER A 7 10.36 11.16 7.67
CA SER A 7 10.51 11.67 9.04
C SER A 7 9.16 11.90 9.71
N HIS A 8 8.17 12.42 8.97
CA HIS A 8 6.82 12.60 9.49
C HIS A 8 6.08 11.27 9.68
N SER A 9 6.28 10.30 8.79
CA SER A 9 5.62 9.00 8.89
C SER A 9 5.99 8.21 10.15
N LYS A 10 7.13 8.48 10.77
CA LYS A 10 7.54 7.89 12.06
C LYS A 10 6.53 8.15 13.20
N GLN A 11 5.75 9.22 13.10
CA GLN A 11 4.67 9.48 14.07
C GLN A 11 3.57 8.43 14.03
N ARG A 12 3.47 7.65 12.95
CA ARG A 12 2.50 6.55 12.78
C ARG A 12 3.01 5.22 13.34
N GLY A 13 4.32 5.09 13.53
CA GLY A 13 4.95 3.91 14.12
C GLY A 13 6.43 3.83 13.77
N ILE A 14 7.17 3.13 14.61
CA ILE A 14 8.62 2.94 14.48
C ILE A 14 9.04 1.47 14.53
N ASP A 15 8.08 0.55 14.68
CA ASP A 15 8.36 -0.87 14.90
C ASP A 15 8.80 -1.55 13.62
N SER A 16 8.15 -1.22 12.53
CA SER A 16 8.51 -1.74 11.22
C SER A 16 8.29 -0.72 10.11
N SER A 17 8.91 -0.95 8.98
CA SER A 17 8.81 -0.09 7.81
C SER A 17 8.98 -0.86 6.51
N GLY A 18 8.47 -0.28 5.44
CA GLY A 18 8.71 -0.79 4.10
C GLY A 18 8.83 0.34 3.11
N ILE A 19 9.59 0.09 2.06
CA ILE A 19 9.80 1.02 0.95
C ILE A 19 9.63 0.25 -0.35
N VAL A 20 8.94 0.85 -1.30
CA VAL A 20 8.93 0.43 -2.69
C VAL A 20 9.50 1.54 -3.56
N THR A 21 10.35 1.16 -4.48
CA THR A 21 10.97 2.06 -5.46
C THR A 21 10.76 1.53 -6.86
N PHE A 22 10.57 2.43 -7.83
CA PHE A 22 10.47 2.10 -9.25
C PHE A 22 11.62 2.73 -10.00
N GLN A 23 12.31 1.91 -10.78
CA GLN A 23 13.38 2.34 -11.66
C GLN A 23 13.39 1.43 -12.90
N ASP A 24 13.51 2.00 -14.09
CA ASP A 24 13.65 1.26 -15.35
C ASP A 24 12.57 0.17 -15.54
N ALA A 25 11.30 0.53 -15.30
CA ALA A 25 10.13 -0.35 -15.35
C ALA A 25 10.15 -1.54 -14.38
N LYS A 26 11.06 -1.54 -13.42
CA LYS A 26 11.15 -2.55 -12.35
C LYS A 26 10.82 -1.91 -11.01
N TYR A 27 10.23 -2.69 -10.12
CA TYR A 27 10.06 -2.27 -8.73
C TYR A 27 10.91 -3.13 -7.79
N GLN A 28 11.36 -2.50 -6.72
CA GLN A 28 12.04 -3.15 -5.62
C GLN A 28 11.30 -2.85 -4.33
N ILE A 29 11.04 -3.88 -3.53
CA ILE A 29 10.44 -3.74 -2.21
C ILE A 29 11.45 -4.18 -1.16
N VAL A 30 11.63 -3.36 -0.15
CA VAL A 30 12.46 -3.66 1.02
C VAL A 30 11.64 -3.41 2.27
N ARG A 31 11.60 -4.39 3.16
CA ARG A 31 10.90 -4.33 4.45
C ARG A 31 11.90 -4.52 5.59
N ALA A 32 11.59 -3.94 6.75
CA ALA A 32 12.45 -4.04 7.91
C ALA A 32 11.65 -3.89 9.21
N ASP A 33 12.13 -4.53 10.27
CA ASP A 33 11.60 -4.43 11.63
C ASP A 33 12.28 -3.28 12.39
N PHE A 34 12.34 -2.13 11.73
CA PHE A 34 12.82 -0.87 12.30
C PHE A 34 12.29 0.33 11.50
N GLU A 35 12.51 1.52 12.00
CA GLU A 35 11.99 2.77 11.46
C GLU A 35 12.42 3.07 10.00
N VAL A 36 11.53 3.73 9.27
CA VAL A 36 11.66 4.02 7.83
C VAL A 36 12.86 4.91 7.48
N THR A 37 13.28 5.82 8.37
CA THR A 37 14.43 6.70 8.08
C THR A 37 15.76 5.94 8.07
N LYS A 38 15.89 4.88 8.89
CA LYS A 38 17.01 3.95 8.83
C LYS A 38 16.95 3.07 7.59
N LEU A 39 15.75 2.65 7.19
CA LEU A 39 15.56 1.87 5.98
C LEU A 39 15.93 2.67 4.72
N LEU A 40 15.51 3.95 4.64
CA LEU A 40 15.88 4.86 3.55
C LEU A 40 17.39 5.02 3.36
N GLN A 41 18.18 4.95 4.43
CA GLN A 41 19.64 5.04 4.33
C GLN A 41 20.26 3.79 3.68
N LYS A 42 19.55 2.66 3.74
CA LYS A 42 20.01 1.38 3.18
C LYS A 42 19.49 1.10 1.77
N CYS A 43 18.54 1.89 1.29
CA CYS A 43 17.92 1.72 -0.02
C CYS A 43 18.46 2.72 -1.04
N LYS A 44 18.59 2.28 -2.30
CA LYS A 44 18.94 3.16 -3.43
C LYS A 44 17.65 3.73 -4.04
N TRP A 45 17.08 4.75 -3.40
CA TRP A 45 15.83 5.37 -3.85
C TRP A 45 16.02 6.66 -4.67
N GLN A 46 17.21 7.25 -4.64
CA GLN A 46 17.48 8.58 -5.22
C GLN A 46 17.35 8.64 -6.74
N SER A 47 17.59 7.52 -7.42
CA SER A 47 17.45 7.38 -8.88
C SER A 47 16.06 6.86 -9.30
N SER A 48 15.15 6.65 -8.36
CA SER A 48 13.84 6.10 -8.64
C SER A 48 12.87 7.16 -9.16
N SER A 49 12.06 6.81 -10.14
CA SER A 49 10.96 7.66 -10.63
C SER A 49 9.83 7.76 -9.62
N ILE A 50 9.62 6.70 -8.82
CA ILE A 50 8.65 6.64 -7.74
C ILE A 50 9.34 6.04 -6.52
N ALA A 51 9.10 6.64 -5.36
CA ALA A 51 9.48 6.08 -4.06
C ALA A 51 8.32 6.25 -3.10
N MET A 52 7.85 5.15 -2.51
CA MET A 52 6.77 5.12 -1.53
C MET A 52 7.22 4.34 -0.31
N GLY A 53 6.75 4.73 0.86
CA GLY A 53 7.10 4.05 2.10
C GLY A 53 5.92 3.98 3.06
N HIS A 54 6.03 3.05 3.99
CA HIS A 54 5.10 2.84 5.08
C HIS A 54 5.85 2.71 6.40
N SER A 55 5.32 3.34 7.45
CA SER A 55 5.75 3.17 8.84
C SER A 55 4.62 2.55 9.63
N ARG A 56 4.91 1.53 10.42
CA ARG A 56 3.92 0.75 11.14
C ARG A 56 4.22 0.72 12.63
N LEU A 57 3.18 0.90 13.43
CA LEU A 57 3.10 0.40 14.78
C LEU A 57 2.51 -1.02 14.71
N VAL A 58 3.23 -2.01 15.21
CA VAL A 58 2.76 -3.41 15.16
C VAL A 58 1.64 -3.60 16.18
N THR A 59 0.44 -3.78 15.69
CA THR A 59 -0.74 -4.08 16.51
C THR A 59 -1.20 -5.52 16.36
N ASN A 60 -1.05 -6.09 15.14
CA ASN A 60 -1.42 -7.47 14.81
C ASN A 60 -0.45 -7.99 13.73
N GLY A 61 -0.11 -9.28 13.78
CA GLY A 61 0.73 -9.95 12.77
C GLY A 61 2.16 -9.40 12.72
N MET A 62 3.10 -10.09 13.35
CA MET A 62 4.51 -9.62 13.41
C MET A 62 5.29 -9.87 12.11
N SER A 63 4.79 -10.74 11.22
CA SER A 63 5.53 -11.19 10.02
C SER A 63 5.21 -10.40 8.74
N ASP A 64 4.08 -9.68 8.69
CA ASP A 64 3.55 -9.17 7.42
C ASP A 64 3.67 -7.64 7.34
N ASN A 65 4.88 -7.18 7.07
CA ASN A 65 5.13 -5.77 6.89
C ASN A 65 4.68 -5.28 5.51
N GLN A 66 4.14 -4.05 5.49
CA GLN A 66 3.77 -3.40 4.23
C GLN A 66 5.02 -2.87 3.49
N PRO A 67 4.96 -2.73 2.15
CA PRO A 67 3.84 -3.05 1.25
C PRO A 67 3.51 -4.54 1.22
N VAL A 68 2.21 -4.90 1.21
CA VAL A 68 1.77 -6.27 0.95
C VAL A 68 1.78 -6.52 -0.55
N VAL A 69 2.25 -7.70 -0.99
CA VAL A 69 2.40 -8.04 -2.40
C VAL A 69 1.65 -9.34 -2.71
N ARG A 70 0.89 -9.32 -3.80
CA ARG A 70 0.20 -10.49 -4.33
C ARG A 70 -0.03 -10.36 -5.83
N ASP A 71 0.27 -11.40 -6.60
CA ASP A 71 0.03 -11.47 -8.05
C ASP A 71 0.55 -10.24 -8.83
N ASP A 72 1.77 -9.79 -8.52
CA ASP A 72 2.38 -8.56 -9.04
C ASP A 72 1.64 -7.25 -8.72
N LEU A 73 0.63 -7.29 -7.85
CA LEU A 73 0.03 -6.10 -7.24
C LEU A 73 0.68 -5.83 -5.90
N PHE A 74 0.68 -4.59 -5.47
CA PHE A 74 1.02 -4.30 -4.08
C PHE A 74 0.15 -3.17 -3.51
N VAL A 75 -0.02 -3.20 -2.19
CA VAL A 75 -0.79 -2.21 -1.45
C VAL A 75 -0.02 -1.67 -0.26
N ILE A 76 -0.16 -0.38 -0.05
CA ILE A 76 0.14 0.30 1.21
C ILE A 76 -1.19 0.79 1.77
N HIS A 77 -1.49 0.41 3.00
CA HIS A 77 -2.76 0.69 3.67
C HIS A 77 -2.52 1.25 5.07
N ASN A 78 -3.16 2.35 5.36
CA ASN A 78 -3.29 2.91 6.70
C ASN A 78 -4.76 2.87 7.11
N GLY A 79 -5.06 2.12 8.15
CA GLY A 79 -6.42 1.90 8.63
C GLY A 79 -6.62 0.49 9.18
N ILE A 80 -7.86 0.03 9.15
CA ILE A 80 -8.26 -1.32 9.56
C ILE A 80 -9.48 -1.77 8.77
N VAL A 81 -9.43 -3.00 8.24
CA VAL A 81 -10.57 -3.69 7.64
C VAL A 81 -11.15 -4.63 8.69
N VAL A 82 -12.38 -4.36 9.14
CA VAL A 82 -12.99 -5.11 10.26
C VAL A 82 -13.84 -6.31 9.81
N ASN A 83 -14.13 -6.42 8.52
CA ASN A 83 -14.93 -7.51 7.96
C ASN A 83 -14.12 -8.46 7.07
N GLU A 84 -12.88 -8.74 7.46
CA GLU A 84 -11.97 -9.59 6.69
C GLU A 84 -12.60 -10.93 6.32
N GLN A 85 -13.23 -11.62 7.28
CA GLN A 85 -13.83 -12.94 7.06
C GLN A 85 -14.93 -12.88 6.00
N GLU A 86 -15.81 -11.87 6.04
CA GLU A 86 -16.86 -11.69 5.02
C GLU A 86 -16.25 -11.52 3.62
N ILE A 87 -15.12 -10.82 3.52
CA ILE A 87 -14.41 -10.60 2.26
C ILE A 87 -13.81 -11.92 1.77
N TRP A 88 -13.08 -12.65 2.64
CA TRP A 88 -12.48 -13.93 2.27
C TRP A 88 -13.50 -14.97 1.84
N ASP A 89 -14.69 -15.00 2.46
CA ASP A 89 -15.79 -15.89 2.08
C ASP A 89 -16.41 -15.52 0.71
N SER A 90 -16.19 -14.28 0.23
CA SER A 90 -16.77 -13.76 -1.00
C SER A 90 -15.84 -13.79 -2.23
N VAL A 91 -14.55 -13.98 -2.02
CA VAL A 91 -13.54 -14.01 -3.09
C VAL A 91 -13.03 -15.42 -3.33
N SER A 92 -12.53 -15.70 -4.53
CA SER A 92 -11.96 -17.01 -4.86
C SER A 92 -10.47 -17.15 -4.48
N SER A 93 -9.86 -16.10 -3.99
CA SER A 93 -8.46 -16.08 -3.56
C SER A 93 -8.29 -16.68 -2.16
N GLU A 94 -7.26 -17.48 -1.94
CA GLU A 94 -6.89 -17.96 -0.60
C GLU A 94 -6.11 -16.89 0.16
N ARG A 95 -6.28 -16.84 1.48
CA ARG A 95 -5.51 -15.96 2.36
C ARG A 95 -4.08 -16.48 2.51
N LEU A 96 -3.09 -15.59 2.31
CA LEU A 96 -1.66 -15.91 2.43
C LEU A 96 -1.00 -15.22 3.63
N PHE A 97 -1.54 -14.09 4.07
CA PHE A 97 -0.96 -13.24 5.13
C PHE A 97 -1.95 -13.00 6.26
N GLU A 98 -1.43 -12.66 7.43
CA GLU A 98 -2.27 -12.31 8.59
C GLU A 98 -2.78 -10.87 8.56
N THR A 99 -2.19 -10.01 7.71
CA THR A 99 -2.56 -8.59 7.63
C THR A 99 -3.89 -8.38 6.92
N ASP A 100 -4.73 -7.52 7.46
CA ASP A 100 -5.99 -7.07 6.86
C ASP A 100 -5.80 -6.39 5.49
N SER A 101 -4.63 -5.80 5.26
CA SER A 101 -4.31 -5.15 3.99
C SER A 101 -4.33 -6.11 2.80
N GLU A 102 -4.18 -7.42 3.01
CA GLU A 102 -4.28 -8.42 1.94
C GLU A 102 -5.70 -8.51 1.35
N THR A 103 -6.72 -8.21 2.14
CA THR A 103 -8.12 -8.22 1.64
C THR A 103 -8.32 -7.20 0.51
N ILE A 104 -7.60 -6.09 0.56
CA ILE A 104 -7.61 -5.07 -0.50
C ILE A 104 -7.07 -5.65 -1.82
N LEU A 105 -5.98 -6.42 -1.75
CA LEU A 105 -5.42 -7.09 -2.93
C LEU A 105 -6.35 -8.19 -3.45
N ALA A 106 -6.94 -8.98 -2.56
CA ALA A 106 -7.89 -10.02 -2.94
C ALA A 106 -9.10 -9.43 -3.69
N LEU A 107 -9.67 -8.32 -3.20
CA LEU A 107 -10.74 -7.61 -3.86
C LEU A 107 -10.31 -6.99 -5.20
N ALA A 108 -9.09 -6.45 -5.27
CA ALA A 108 -8.56 -5.92 -6.52
C ALA A 108 -8.41 -7.01 -7.58
N ILE A 109 -7.87 -8.17 -7.21
CA ILE A 109 -7.74 -9.33 -8.10
C ILE A 109 -9.11 -9.80 -8.57
N GLU A 110 -10.08 -9.92 -7.66
CA GLU A 110 -11.44 -10.33 -8.00
C GLU A 110 -12.11 -9.36 -8.99
N TYR A 111 -11.97 -8.04 -8.73
CA TYR A 111 -12.48 -7.01 -9.64
C TYR A 111 -11.88 -7.12 -11.05
N MET A 112 -10.58 -7.39 -11.14
CA MET A 112 -9.86 -7.45 -12.41
C MET A 112 -10.12 -8.73 -13.22
N LYS A 113 -10.68 -9.80 -12.62
CA LYS A 113 -11.04 -11.02 -13.34
C LYS A 113 -12.15 -10.79 -14.37
N ASP A 114 -13.13 -10.00 -13.99
CA ASP A 114 -14.34 -9.79 -14.79
C ASP A 114 -14.30 -8.51 -15.63
N LYS A 115 -13.31 -7.64 -15.38
CA LYS A 115 -13.24 -6.32 -16.00
C LYS A 115 -11.90 -6.09 -16.67
N GLN A 116 -11.97 -5.64 -17.92
CA GLN A 116 -10.78 -5.19 -18.67
C GLN A 116 -10.30 -3.80 -18.23
N ASP A 117 -11.15 -3.04 -17.54
CA ASP A 117 -10.90 -1.70 -17.05
C ASP A 117 -10.76 -1.69 -15.54
N ILE A 118 -9.81 -0.90 -15.04
CA ILE A 118 -9.57 -0.68 -13.62
C ILE A 118 -10.29 0.56 -13.08
N GLU A 119 -11.05 1.27 -13.92
CA GLU A 119 -11.86 2.41 -13.50
C GLU A 119 -12.90 1.94 -12.46
N GLY A 120 -12.97 2.67 -11.34
CA GLY A 120 -13.86 2.30 -10.23
C GLY A 120 -13.34 1.23 -9.27
N ILE A 121 -12.14 0.63 -9.48
CA ILE A 121 -11.60 -0.41 -8.57
C ILE A 121 -11.48 0.09 -7.12
N GLY A 122 -11.04 1.32 -6.90
CA GLY A 122 -10.96 1.92 -5.55
C GLY A 122 -12.35 2.06 -4.90
N GLN A 123 -13.35 2.49 -5.67
CA GLN A 123 -14.72 2.59 -5.19
C GLN A 123 -15.32 1.21 -4.89
N TYR A 124 -15.04 0.22 -5.74
CA TYR A 124 -15.46 -1.16 -5.50
C TYR A 124 -14.87 -1.68 -4.18
N ILE A 125 -13.56 -1.53 -3.97
CA ILE A 125 -12.88 -1.96 -2.73
C ILE A 125 -13.52 -1.28 -1.52
N LEU A 126 -13.71 0.05 -1.56
CA LEU A 126 -14.34 0.81 -0.47
C LEU A 126 -15.79 0.37 -0.20
N SER A 127 -16.53 -0.06 -1.22
CA SER A 127 -17.90 -0.56 -1.07
C SER A 127 -18.00 -1.91 -0.37
N LYS A 128 -16.93 -2.71 -0.43
CA LYS A 128 -16.85 -4.06 0.16
C LYS A 128 -16.25 -4.07 1.55
N CYS A 129 -15.34 -3.15 1.84
CA CYS A 129 -14.65 -3.08 3.12
C CYS A 129 -15.43 -2.28 4.15
N LYS A 130 -15.52 -2.80 5.38
CA LYS A 130 -15.98 -2.07 6.56
C LYS A 130 -14.76 -1.67 7.39
N GLY A 131 -14.75 -0.45 7.93
CA GLY A 131 -13.63 0.10 8.71
C GLY A 131 -13.06 1.37 8.11
N THR A 132 -11.84 1.70 8.46
CA THR A 132 -11.15 2.91 7.97
C THR A 132 -10.06 2.52 6.98
N ILE A 133 -10.06 3.15 5.82
CA ILE A 133 -9.14 2.81 4.74
C ILE A 133 -8.58 4.09 4.14
N SER A 134 -7.26 4.18 4.11
CA SER A 134 -6.49 5.07 3.23
C SER A 134 -5.42 4.23 2.57
N ALA A 135 -5.49 4.04 1.27
CA ALA A 135 -4.65 3.08 0.59
C ALA A 135 -4.10 3.58 -0.75
N VAL A 136 -2.95 3.03 -1.09
CA VAL A 136 -2.35 3.12 -2.42
C VAL A 136 -2.22 1.70 -2.97
N LEU A 137 -2.96 1.40 -4.01
CA LEU A 137 -2.87 0.16 -4.78
C LEU A 137 -2.02 0.41 -6.02
N ALA A 138 -0.99 -0.38 -6.21
CA ALA A 138 -0.18 -0.34 -7.42
C ALA A 138 -0.44 -1.55 -8.30
N ILE A 139 -0.55 -1.28 -9.60
CA ILE A 139 -0.71 -2.27 -10.67
C ILE A 139 0.45 -2.07 -11.66
N PRO A 140 1.65 -2.62 -11.37
CA PRO A 140 2.85 -2.36 -12.17
C PRO A 140 2.70 -2.70 -13.64
N LYS A 141 2.03 -3.81 -13.97
CA LYS A 141 1.77 -4.22 -15.36
C LYS A 141 1.03 -3.16 -16.19
N LEU A 142 0.19 -2.35 -15.54
CA LEU A 142 -0.55 -1.26 -16.16
C LEU A 142 0.10 0.11 -15.97
N GLY A 143 1.18 0.19 -15.21
CA GLY A 143 1.83 1.46 -14.85
C GLY A 143 0.90 2.37 -14.04
N LYS A 144 0.02 1.83 -13.22
CA LYS A 144 -1.02 2.59 -12.50
C LYS A 144 -0.82 2.55 -10.99
N LEU A 145 -1.05 3.71 -10.39
CA LEU A 145 -1.23 3.89 -8.94
C LEU A 145 -2.65 4.40 -8.70
N ILE A 146 -3.37 3.75 -7.80
CA ILE A 146 -4.74 4.09 -7.46
C ILE A 146 -4.76 4.45 -5.98
N LEU A 147 -5.12 5.69 -5.71
CA LEU A 147 -5.21 6.25 -4.36
C LEU A 147 -6.67 6.37 -3.97
N PHE A 148 -7.05 5.81 -2.83
CA PHE A 148 -8.43 5.87 -2.34
C PHE A 148 -8.50 5.90 -0.82
N SER A 149 -9.53 6.56 -0.30
CA SER A 149 -9.77 6.70 1.14
C SER A 149 -11.25 6.89 1.42
N ASN A 150 -11.73 6.34 2.55
CA ASN A 150 -13.08 6.58 3.07
C ASN A 150 -13.12 7.45 4.33
N ASN A 151 -11.97 7.88 4.82
CA ASN A 151 -11.86 8.62 6.09
C ASN A 151 -11.19 10.00 5.96
N GLY A 152 -10.82 10.41 4.73
CA GLY A 152 -10.19 11.70 4.47
C GLY A 152 -8.72 11.82 4.95
N SER A 153 -8.08 10.71 5.31
CA SER A 153 -6.68 10.70 5.80
C SER A 153 -5.64 10.52 4.68
N LEU A 154 -6.03 10.71 3.43
CA LEU A 154 -5.14 10.66 2.27
C LEU A 154 -5.01 12.06 1.67
N TYR A 155 -3.83 12.60 1.75
CA TYR A 155 -3.51 13.93 1.22
C TYR A 155 -2.68 13.79 -0.05
N VAL A 156 -3.02 14.57 -1.06
CA VAL A 156 -2.32 14.55 -2.36
C VAL A 156 -1.91 15.98 -2.72
N GLY A 157 -0.69 16.15 -3.15
CA GLY A 157 -0.15 17.43 -3.56
C GLY A 157 0.80 17.32 -4.75
N ASN A 158 1.02 18.43 -5.43
CA ASN A 158 1.97 18.54 -6.52
C ASN A 158 2.98 19.67 -6.23
N LYS A 159 4.26 19.40 -6.47
CA LYS A 159 5.32 20.39 -6.36
C LYS A 159 6.43 20.06 -7.36
N ASN A 160 6.81 21.03 -8.17
CA ASN A 160 7.88 20.91 -9.17
C ASN A 160 7.69 19.72 -10.14
N GLY A 161 6.44 19.45 -10.54
CA GLY A 161 6.11 18.36 -11.45
C GLY A 161 6.10 16.97 -10.81
N ALA A 162 6.34 16.85 -9.50
CA ALA A 162 6.25 15.60 -8.77
C ALA A 162 4.95 15.53 -7.96
N LEU A 163 4.32 14.34 -7.95
CA LEU A 163 3.16 14.05 -7.13
C LEU A 163 3.63 13.53 -5.75
N TYR A 164 3.03 14.07 -4.71
CA TYR A 164 3.25 13.67 -3.32
C TYR A 164 1.93 13.21 -2.72
N PHE A 165 1.99 12.18 -1.89
CA PHE A 165 0.82 11.75 -1.11
C PHE A 165 1.26 11.24 0.28
N ALA A 166 0.38 11.37 1.26
CA ALA A 166 0.59 10.92 2.63
C ALA A 166 -0.75 10.58 3.30
#